data_f6530bd3997fe64b67c44ade7df2b749
#
_entry.id   f6530bd3997fe64b67c44ade7df2b749
#
_cell.length_a   1.000
_cell.length_b   1.000
_cell.length_c   1.000
_cell.angle_alpha   90.00
_cell.angle_beta   90.00
_cell.angle_gamma   90.00
#
_symmetry.space_group_name_H-M   'P 1'
#
loop_
_entity.id
_entity.type
_entity.pdbx_description
1 polymer ?
#
loop_
_entity_poly.entity_id
_entity_poly.type
_entity_poly.pdbx_seq_one_letter_code
_entity_poly.pdbx_strand_id
1 'polypeptide(L)'
;MGRQASDLGARPGNARRTSLVARPMSTRQITEATFESTIQDNDIVLYDFWADWCGPCKQFAPVFEASSDKHEDVVFGKIDTEAEQGLAAMLQITSIPTIMAFREGVPLLMQPGALPANALEDLITQIKSLDMETVKREYAQQVSAAEAQLAQQPGQPGAAGQSATPGSGPADIPSV
;
A
#
# COMPACT_ATOMS: atom_id res chain seq x y z
N MET A 1 -1.47 46.79 -67.59
CA MET A 1 -1.44 45.31 -67.76
C MET A 1 -0.66 44.73 -66.57
N GLY A 2 -1.39 44.18 -65.65
CA GLY A 2 -0.89 43.67 -64.38
C GLY A 2 -0.23 42.29 -64.44
N ARG A 3 0.68 42.01 -63.58
CA ARG A 3 0.99 40.63 -63.11
C ARG A 3 1.21 40.64 -61.62
N GLN A 4 0.33 39.94 -60.93
CA GLN A 4 0.39 39.68 -59.59
C GLN A 4 1.48 38.64 -59.29
N ALA A 5 2.38 38.92 -58.36
CA ALA A 5 3.32 37.98 -57.82
C ALA A 5 2.67 37.33 -56.61
N SER A 6 2.54 36.00 -56.63
CA SER A 6 1.95 35.13 -55.59
C SER A 6 2.87 35.06 -54.41
N ASP A 7 2.36 35.46 -53.28
CA ASP A 7 2.95 35.31 -51.93
C ASP A 7 2.86 33.85 -51.51
N LEU A 8 4.00 33.16 -51.45
CA LEU A 8 4.11 31.81 -50.89
C LEU A 8 4.36 31.93 -49.41
N GLY A 9 3.28 31.91 -48.65
CA GLY A 9 3.28 31.86 -47.20
C GLY A 9 4.06 30.67 -46.67
N ALA A 10 5.21 30.94 -46.11
CA ALA A 10 5.97 29.98 -45.31
C ALA A 10 5.18 29.65 -44.02
N ARG A 11 4.72 28.42 -43.90
CA ARG A 11 4.11 27.91 -42.67
C ARG A 11 5.21 27.78 -41.61
N PRO A 12 5.08 28.39 -40.42
CA PRO A 12 6.00 28.15 -39.32
C PRO A 12 5.86 26.69 -38.86
N GLY A 13 6.97 25.97 -38.94
CA GLY A 13 7.08 24.62 -38.44
C GLY A 13 6.63 24.54 -36.98
N ASN A 14 5.67 23.65 -36.71
CA ASN A 14 5.23 23.27 -35.37
C ASN A 14 6.38 22.53 -34.67
N ALA A 15 7.27 23.30 -34.04
CA ALA A 15 8.25 22.76 -33.12
C ALA A 15 7.47 22.14 -31.93
N ARG A 16 7.28 20.84 -31.99
CA ARG A 16 6.84 20.06 -30.81
C ARG A 16 7.84 20.34 -29.70
N ARG A 17 7.50 21.26 -28.83
CA ARG A 17 8.15 21.39 -27.55
C ARG A 17 7.90 20.06 -26.82
N THR A 18 8.90 19.20 -26.88
CA THR A 18 9.00 18.06 -25.95
C THR A 18 9.21 18.69 -24.59
N SER A 19 8.11 18.97 -23.90
CA SER A 19 8.14 19.34 -22.51
C SER A 19 8.73 18.12 -21.79
N LEU A 20 9.96 18.24 -21.35
CA LEU A 20 10.54 17.40 -20.33
C LEU A 20 9.79 17.72 -19.02
N VAL A 21 8.55 17.28 -18.94
CA VAL A 21 7.86 17.17 -17.66
C VAL A 21 8.65 16.11 -16.91
N ALA A 22 9.37 16.51 -15.88
CA ALA A 22 9.95 15.57 -14.92
C ALA A 22 8.79 14.61 -14.54
N ARG A 23 8.94 13.33 -14.92
CA ARG A 23 7.94 12.31 -14.55
C ARG A 23 7.84 12.37 -13.03
N PRO A 24 6.66 12.60 -12.45
CA PRO A 24 6.53 12.49 -11.02
C PRO A 24 6.99 11.10 -10.65
N MET A 25 7.78 11.00 -9.59
CA MET A 25 8.17 9.71 -9.00
C MET A 25 6.92 8.86 -8.94
N SER A 26 6.96 7.66 -9.54
CA SER A 26 5.74 6.87 -9.77
C SER A 26 5.14 6.31 -8.48
N THR A 27 5.86 6.38 -7.35
CA THR A 27 5.36 6.02 -6.02
C THR A 27 4.58 7.17 -5.38
N ARG A 28 3.51 6.83 -4.65
CA ARG A 28 2.62 7.79 -3.96
C ARG A 28 2.70 7.59 -2.45
N GLN A 29 2.70 8.68 -1.69
CA GLN A 29 2.45 8.58 -0.25
C GLN A 29 0.97 8.27 -0.02
N ILE A 30 0.74 7.25 0.81
CA ILE A 30 -0.60 6.78 1.18
C ILE A 30 -0.79 7.02 2.67
N THR A 31 -1.92 7.59 3.02
CA THR A 31 -2.37 7.81 4.39
C THR A 31 -3.57 6.92 4.68
N GLU A 32 -3.95 6.80 5.96
CA GLU A 32 -5.18 6.11 6.36
C GLU A 32 -6.41 6.63 5.59
N ALA A 33 -6.50 7.95 5.39
CA ALA A 33 -7.60 8.59 4.65
C ALA A 33 -7.65 8.23 3.16
N THR A 34 -6.53 7.88 2.54
CA THR A 34 -6.43 7.57 1.10
C THR A 34 -6.23 6.09 0.81
N PHE A 35 -6.01 5.28 1.84
CA PHE A 35 -5.71 3.85 1.72
C PHE A 35 -6.80 3.10 0.95
N GLU A 36 -8.03 3.20 1.42
CA GLU A 36 -9.16 2.46 0.85
C GLU A 36 -9.55 2.99 -0.53
N SER A 37 -9.65 4.30 -0.70
CA SER A 37 -10.00 4.90 -1.99
C SER A 37 -8.97 4.56 -3.08
N THR A 38 -7.68 4.51 -2.73
CA THR A 38 -6.64 4.10 -3.68
C THR A 38 -6.84 2.65 -4.17
N ILE A 39 -7.27 1.75 -3.28
CA ILE A 39 -7.57 0.35 -3.65
C ILE A 39 -8.80 0.27 -4.53
N GLN A 40 -9.84 1.05 -4.23
CA GLN A 40 -11.12 1.02 -4.97
C GLN A 40 -11.01 1.66 -6.36
N ASP A 41 -10.18 2.69 -6.50
CA ASP A 41 -10.06 3.47 -7.74
C ASP A 41 -9.05 2.87 -8.74
N ASN A 42 -8.32 1.82 -8.36
CA ASN A 42 -7.25 1.26 -9.19
C ASN A 42 -7.32 -0.27 -9.26
N ASP A 43 -6.98 -0.80 -10.42
CA ASP A 43 -7.05 -2.24 -10.70
C ASP A 43 -6.02 -3.04 -9.89
N ILE A 44 -4.76 -2.59 -9.88
CA ILE A 44 -3.67 -3.21 -9.13
C ILE A 44 -2.97 -2.18 -8.26
N VAL A 45 -2.82 -2.51 -6.97
CA VAL A 45 -2.18 -1.64 -5.98
C VAL A 45 -1.16 -2.46 -5.18
N LEU A 46 0.06 -1.95 -5.07
CA LEU A 46 1.10 -2.44 -4.17
C LEU A 46 1.40 -1.39 -3.13
N TYR A 47 1.39 -1.78 -1.86
CA TYR A 47 1.80 -0.93 -0.75
C TYR A 47 3.09 -1.43 -0.12
N ASP A 48 4.03 -0.51 0.14
CA ASP A 48 5.23 -0.72 0.93
C ASP A 48 5.07 -0.02 2.29
N PHE A 49 5.04 -0.81 3.36
CA PHE A 49 5.03 -0.31 4.74
C PHE A 49 6.47 -0.12 5.20
N TRP A 50 6.83 1.10 5.54
CA TRP A 50 8.22 1.49 5.84
C TRP A 50 8.31 2.46 7.02
N ALA A 51 9.52 2.74 7.49
CA ALA A 51 9.83 3.82 8.41
C ALA A 51 11.23 4.38 8.14
N ASP A 52 11.48 5.63 8.52
CA ASP A 52 12.75 6.30 8.23
C ASP A 52 13.96 5.67 8.93
N TRP A 53 13.79 5.11 10.11
CA TRP A 53 14.86 4.41 10.84
C TRP A 53 15.16 2.99 10.33
N CYS A 54 14.34 2.45 9.43
CA CYS A 54 14.42 1.07 8.94
C CYS A 54 15.50 0.94 7.85
N GLY A 55 16.63 0.34 8.18
CA GLY A 55 17.73 0.09 7.23
C GLY A 55 17.32 -0.77 6.02
N PRO A 56 16.67 -1.94 6.21
CA PRO A 56 16.18 -2.75 5.10
C PRO A 56 15.18 -2.03 4.20
N CYS A 57 14.32 -1.14 4.76
CA CYS A 57 13.39 -0.34 3.96
C CYS A 57 14.12 0.63 3.04
N LYS A 58 15.20 1.26 3.52
CA LYS A 58 16.05 2.15 2.70
C LYS A 58 16.73 1.42 1.55
N GLN A 59 17.07 0.14 1.73
CA GLN A 59 17.63 -0.71 0.66
C GLN A 59 16.56 -1.14 -0.34
N PHE A 60 15.33 -1.32 0.11
CA PHE A 60 14.21 -1.74 -0.72
C PHE A 60 13.60 -0.59 -1.53
N ALA A 61 13.61 0.63 -1.00
CA ALA A 61 13.00 1.80 -1.64
C ALA A 61 13.40 1.98 -3.12
N PRO A 62 14.71 1.95 -3.51
CA PRO A 62 15.09 2.09 -4.91
C PRO A 62 14.59 0.94 -5.80
N VAL A 63 14.42 -0.27 -5.25
CA VAL A 63 13.86 -1.42 -5.99
C VAL A 63 12.38 -1.17 -6.27
N PHE A 64 11.63 -0.74 -5.26
CA PHE A 64 10.21 -0.43 -5.36
C PHE A 64 9.93 0.72 -6.33
N GLU A 65 10.74 1.79 -6.26
CA GLU A 65 10.66 2.94 -7.17
C GLU A 65 11.00 2.56 -8.61
N ALA A 66 12.06 1.77 -8.83
CA ALA A 66 12.41 1.31 -10.17
C ALA A 66 11.35 0.40 -10.80
N SER A 67 10.66 -0.43 -10.00
CA SER A 67 9.53 -1.23 -10.47
C SER A 67 8.32 -0.36 -10.80
N SER A 68 8.05 0.71 -10.03
CA SER A 68 6.96 1.64 -10.32
C SER A 68 7.12 2.35 -11.66
N ASP A 69 8.36 2.62 -12.07
CA ASP A 69 8.66 3.23 -13.37
C ASP A 69 8.40 2.30 -14.57
N LYS A 70 8.41 0.98 -14.35
CA LYS A 70 8.17 -0.03 -15.39
C LYS A 70 6.70 -0.42 -15.53
N HIS A 71 5.94 -0.31 -14.47
CA HIS A 71 4.54 -0.77 -14.38
C HIS A 71 3.57 0.39 -14.20
N GLU A 72 3.32 1.15 -15.27
CA GLU A 72 2.41 2.30 -15.26
C GLU A 72 0.94 1.92 -14.98
N ASP A 73 0.60 0.65 -15.14
CA ASP A 73 -0.71 0.05 -14.87
C ASP A 73 -0.88 -0.41 -13.40
N VAL A 74 0.13 -0.23 -12.57
CA VAL A 74 0.13 -0.59 -11.14
C VAL A 74 0.37 0.66 -10.31
N VAL A 75 -0.43 0.84 -9.25
CA VAL A 75 -0.19 1.90 -8.27
C VAL A 75 0.77 1.41 -7.20
N PHE A 76 1.86 2.13 -7.03
CA PHE A 76 2.84 1.90 -5.98
C PHE A 76 2.67 2.94 -4.88
N GLY A 77 2.20 2.51 -3.72
CA GLY A 77 1.97 3.35 -2.55
C GLY A 77 3.00 3.07 -1.45
N LYS A 78 3.43 4.12 -0.78
CA LYS A 78 4.33 4.04 0.38
C LYS A 78 3.58 4.51 1.62
N ILE A 79 3.62 3.73 2.68
CA ILE A 79 2.93 3.98 3.95
C ILE A 79 3.98 4.07 5.06
N ASP A 80 4.13 5.25 5.62
CA ASP A 80 5.00 5.48 6.77
C ASP A 80 4.30 4.99 8.04
N THR A 81 4.81 3.92 8.64
CA THR A 81 4.22 3.31 9.83
C THR A 81 4.33 4.17 11.09
N GLU A 82 5.23 5.15 11.11
CA GLU A 82 5.35 6.11 12.21
C GLU A 82 4.26 7.21 12.11
N ALA A 83 3.93 7.61 10.88
CA ALA A 83 2.88 8.59 10.64
C ALA A 83 1.49 7.95 10.70
N GLU A 84 1.33 6.74 10.18
CA GLU A 84 0.06 6.02 10.01
C GLU A 84 -0.05 4.83 10.98
N GLN A 85 0.22 5.07 12.28
CA GLN A 85 0.25 4.03 13.31
C GLN A 85 -1.09 3.30 13.47
N GLY A 86 -2.21 4.01 13.33
CA GLY A 86 -3.55 3.44 13.38
C GLY A 86 -3.78 2.42 12.27
N LEU A 87 -3.40 2.77 11.05
CA LEU A 87 -3.49 1.90 9.88
C LEU A 87 -2.57 0.68 10.03
N ALA A 88 -1.32 0.88 10.44
CA ALA A 88 -0.36 -0.20 10.65
C ALA A 88 -0.84 -1.20 11.72
N ALA A 89 -1.42 -0.71 12.83
CA ALA A 89 -1.99 -1.53 13.89
C ALA A 89 -3.24 -2.31 13.42
N MET A 90 -4.15 -1.64 12.70
CA MET A 90 -5.36 -2.26 12.15
C MET A 90 -5.03 -3.40 11.18
N LEU A 91 -4.00 -3.23 10.35
CA LEU A 91 -3.53 -4.23 9.40
C LEU A 91 -2.56 -5.23 10.02
N GLN A 92 -2.28 -5.12 11.33
CA GLN A 92 -1.37 -6.01 12.07
C GLN A 92 0.05 -6.07 11.45
N ILE A 93 0.55 -4.93 11.01
CA ILE A 93 1.92 -4.82 10.49
C ILE A 93 2.89 -4.95 11.68
N THR A 94 3.53 -6.10 11.81
CA THR A 94 4.46 -6.42 12.91
C THR A 94 5.93 -6.30 12.55
N SER A 95 6.24 -6.16 11.26
CA SER A 95 7.60 -6.01 10.75
C SER A 95 7.62 -5.13 9.51
N ILE A 96 8.74 -4.46 9.27
CA ILE A 96 8.96 -3.62 8.09
C ILE A 96 10.33 -3.91 7.47
N PRO A 97 10.46 -3.81 6.12
CA PRO A 97 9.38 -3.52 5.20
C PRO A 97 8.36 -4.66 5.09
N THR A 98 7.12 -4.35 4.80
CA THR A 98 6.08 -5.31 4.44
C THR A 98 5.38 -4.82 3.17
N ILE A 99 5.19 -5.72 2.21
CA ILE A 99 4.47 -5.44 0.98
C ILE A 99 3.06 -6.01 1.10
N MET A 100 2.06 -5.21 0.78
CA MET A 100 0.71 -5.70 0.53
C MET A 100 0.34 -5.49 -0.94
N ALA A 101 -0.38 -6.45 -1.51
CA ALA A 101 -0.88 -6.35 -2.87
C ALA A 101 -2.38 -6.54 -2.92
N PHE A 102 -3.02 -5.72 -3.74
CA PHE A 102 -4.45 -5.76 -4.01
C PHE A 102 -4.67 -5.81 -5.52
N ARG A 103 -5.71 -6.51 -5.94
CA ARG A 103 -6.21 -6.45 -7.31
C ARG A 103 -7.73 -6.44 -7.33
N GLU A 104 -8.30 -5.48 -8.06
CA GLU A 104 -9.75 -5.28 -8.16
C GLU A 104 -10.45 -5.23 -6.78
N GLY A 105 -9.83 -4.55 -5.81
CA GLY A 105 -10.33 -4.41 -4.45
C GLY A 105 -10.06 -5.61 -3.53
N VAL A 106 -9.54 -6.73 -4.05
CA VAL A 106 -9.29 -7.95 -3.27
C VAL A 106 -7.85 -7.96 -2.75
N PRO A 107 -7.62 -8.14 -1.43
CA PRO A 107 -6.30 -8.35 -0.88
C PRO A 107 -5.77 -9.71 -1.34
N LEU A 108 -4.58 -9.73 -1.95
CA LEU A 108 -3.98 -10.94 -2.50
C LEU A 108 -2.90 -11.52 -1.60
N LEU A 109 -2.09 -10.65 -1.00
CA LEU A 109 -0.99 -11.08 -0.14
C LEU A 109 -0.54 -9.97 0.82
N MET A 110 0.11 -10.40 1.89
CA MET A 110 0.92 -9.59 2.77
C MET A 110 2.27 -10.31 2.93
N GLN A 111 3.35 -9.69 2.43
CA GLN A 111 4.68 -10.27 2.39
C GLN A 111 5.65 -9.46 3.26
N PRO A 112 6.03 -9.95 4.45
CA PRO A 112 7.08 -9.33 5.25
C PRO A 112 8.46 -9.49 4.60
N GLY A 113 9.30 -8.48 4.76
CA GLY A 113 10.69 -8.46 4.30
C GLY A 113 10.87 -7.76 2.95
N ALA A 114 12.10 -7.27 2.74
CA ALA A 114 12.51 -6.67 1.48
C ALA A 114 12.63 -7.74 0.38
N LEU A 115 12.05 -7.48 -0.78
CA LEU A 115 12.20 -8.35 -1.94
C LEU A 115 13.35 -7.88 -2.83
N PRO A 116 14.16 -8.79 -3.38
CA PRO A 116 15.06 -8.44 -4.46
C PRO A 116 14.27 -8.08 -5.73
N ALA A 117 14.88 -7.29 -6.62
CA ALA A 117 14.19 -6.74 -7.79
C ALA A 117 13.51 -7.82 -8.66
N ASN A 118 14.17 -8.94 -8.90
CA ASN A 118 13.61 -10.04 -9.68
C ASN A 118 12.37 -10.66 -9.00
N ALA A 119 12.39 -10.82 -7.68
CA ALA A 119 11.25 -11.39 -6.95
C ALA A 119 10.05 -10.43 -6.94
N LEU A 120 10.29 -9.11 -6.89
CA LEU A 120 9.22 -8.12 -7.02
C LEU A 120 8.59 -8.12 -8.42
N GLU A 121 9.41 -8.22 -9.47
CA GLU A 121 8.93 -8.32 -10.87
C GLU A 121 8.14 -9.62 -11.11
N ASP A 122 8.62 -10.75 -10.56
CA ASP A 122 7.92 -12.03 -10.63
C ASP A 122 6.57 -11.97 -9.90
N LEU A 123 6.54 -11.34 -8.73
CA LEU A 123 5.32 -11.11 -7.96
C LEU A 123 4.29 -10.29 -8.76
N ILE A 124 4.70 -9.18 -9.35
CA ILE A 124 3.84 -8.33 -10.17
C ILE A 124 3.29 -9.12 -11.36
N THR A 125 4.14 -9.90 -12.01
CA THR A 125 3.73 -10.76 -13.14
C THR A 125 2.70 -11.80 -12.71
N GLN A 126 2.89 -12.44 -11.56
CA GLN A 126 1.93 -13.39 -11.00
C GLN A 126 0.59 -12.71 -10.68
N ILE A 127 0.62 -11.54 -10.03
CA ILE A 127 -0.60 -10.77 -9.72
C ILE A 127 -1.38 -10.47 -11.00
N LYS A 128 -0.70 -10.02 -12.06
CA LYS A 128 -1.32 -9.70 -13.36
C LYS A 128 -1.91 -10.92 -14.07
N SER A 129 -1.38 -12.12 -13.82
CA SER A 129 -1.83 -13.37 -14.46
C SER A 129 -2.97 -14.08 -13.72
N LEU A 130 -3.36 -13.63 -12.52
CA LEU A 130 -4.41 -14.28 -11.73
C LEU A 130 -5.77 -14.26 -12.46
N ASP A 131 -6.51 -15.36 -12.36
CA ASP A 131 -7.93 -15.41 -12.73
C ASP A 131 -8.77 -14.78 -11.60
N MET A 132 -9.12 -13.51 -11.78
CA MET A 132 -9.83 -12.74 -10.77
C MET A 132 -11.27 -13.21 -10.52
N GLU A 133 -11.92 -13.88 -11.47
CA GLU A 133 -13.25 -14.46 -11.25
C GLU A 133 -13.18 -15.58 -10.19
N THR A 134 -12.17 -16.43 -10.29
CA THR A 134 -11.93 -17.47 -9.29
C THR A 134 -11.50 -16.86 -7.94
N VAL A 135 -10.55 -15.92 -7.94
CA VAL A 135 -10.05 -15.26 -6.73
C VAL A 135 -11.19 -14.56 -5.97
N LYS A 136 -12.01 -13.76 -6.65
CA LYS A 136 -13.16 -13.08 -6.04
C LYS A 136 -14.17 -14.03 -5.43
N ARG A 137 -14.46 -15.12 -6.13
CA ARG A 137 -15.39 -16.15 -5.62
C ARG A 137 -14.86 -16.81 -4.35
N GLU A 138 -13.58 -17.18 -4.34
CA GLU A 138 -12.94 -17.78 -3.16
C GLU A 138 -12.87 -16.81 -1.99
N TYR A 139 -12.50 -15.55 -2.25
CA TYR A 139 -12.46 -14.49 -1.25
C TYR A 139 -13.86 -14.25 -0.64
N ALA A 140 -14.89 -14.16 -1.44
CA ALA A 140 -16.26 -13.99 -0.96
C ALA A 140 -16.73 -15.17 -0.07
N GLN A 141 -16.34 -16.40 -0.41
CA GLN A 141 -16.61 -17.57 0.43
C GLN A 141 -15.86 -17.50 1.77
N GLN A 142 -14.60 -17.07 1.78
CA GLN A 142 -13.82 -16.91 3.01
C GLN A 142 -14.42 -15.85 3.93
N VAL A 143 -14.80 -14.69 3.39
CA VAL A 143 -15.46 -13.60 4.13
C VAL A 143 -16.77 -14.11 4.74
N SER A 144 -17.63 -14.74 3.97
CA SER A 144 -18.90 -15.29 4.44
C SER A 144 -18.70 -16.33 5.56
N ALA A 145 -17.69 -17.19 5.43
CA ALA A 145 -17.37 -18.19 6.44
C ALA A 145 -16.85 -17.54 7.73
N ALA A 146 -16.01 -16.49 7.63
CA ALA A 146 -15.51 -15.75 8.77
C ALA A 146 -16.63 -15.01 9.52
N GLU A 147 -17.53 -14.35 8.79
CA GLU A 147 -18.71 -13.68 9.35
C GLU A 147 -19.64 -14.68 10.08
N ALA A 148 -19.87 -15.85 9.50
CA ALA A 148 -20.67 -16.90 10.13
C ALA A 148 -20.03 -17.43 11.44
N GLN A 149 -18.69 -17.51 11.48
CA GLN A 149 -17.98 -17.92 12.71
C GLN A 149 -18.06 -16.84 13.79
N LEU A 150 -17.91 -15.56 13.45
CA LEU A 150 -18.07 -14.44 14.38
C LEU A 150 -19.49 -14.38 14.95
N ALA A 151 -20.52 -14.62 14.15
CA ALA A 151 -21.91 -14.66 14.58
C ALA A 151 -22.22 -15.81 15.53
N GLN A 152 -21.44 -16.88 15.52
CA GLN A 152 -21.61 -18.06 16.39
C GLN A 152 -20.83 -17.96 17.70
N GLN A 153 -19.95 -16.97 17.89
CA GLN A 153 -19.32 -16.72 19.18
C GLN A 153 -20.28 -15.91 20.07
N PRO A 154 -20.92 -16.52 21.10
CA PRO A 154 -21.71 -15.76 22.06
C PRO A 154 -20.75 -14.81 22.76
N GLY A 155 -21.08 -13.52 22.73
CA GLY A 155 -20.25 -12.44 23.23
C GLY A 155 -19.60 -12.76 24.57
N GLN A 156 -18.26 -12.74 24.60
CA GLN A 156 -17.58 -12.50 25.87
C GLN A 156 -17.93 -11.06 26.27
N PRO A 157 -18.65 -10.85 27.40
CA PRO A 157 -18.86 -9.51 27.90
C PRO A 157 -17.48 -8.94 28.22
N GLY A 158 -17.15 -7.81 27.60
CA GLY A 158 -15.91 -7.11 27.82
C GLY A 158 -15.57 -7.06 29.29
N ALA A 159 -14.36 -7.41 29.65
CA ALA A 159 -13.78 -7.18 30.97
C ALA A 159 -13.66 -5.66 31.21
N ALA A 160 -14.81 -5.03 31.45
CA ALA A 160 -14.89 -3.70 32.05
C ALA A 160 -14.93 -3.89 33.56
N GLY A 161 -13.90 -3.45 34.23
CA GLY A 161 -13.96 -3.12 35.64
C GLY A 161 -13.51 -4.21 36.61
N GLN A 162 -12.21 -4.42 36.75
CA GLN A 162 -11.65 -4.70 38.06
C GLN A 162 -10.97 -3.43 38.57
N SER A 163 -11.79 -2.63 39.28
CA SER A 163 -11.35 -1.57 40.16
C SER A 163 -10.35 -2.13 41.17
N ALA A 164 -9.12 -1.68 41.08
CA ALA A 164 -8.12 -1.87 42.11
C ALA A 164 -8.59 -1.15 43.40
N THR A 165 -8.90 -1.91 44.39
CA THR A 165 -9.04 -1.45 45.79
C THR A 165 -7.64 -1.21 46.36
N PRO A 166 -7.35 -0.05 46.96
CA PRO A 166 -6.09 0.14 47.67
C PRO A 166 -6.21 -0.45 49.08
N GLY A 167 -5.56 -1.58 49.28
CA GLY A 167 -5.43 -2.24 50.62
C GLY A 167 -4.09 -1.89 51.23
N SER A 168 -4.17 -1.09 52.26
CA SER A 168 -3.23 -0.72 53.33
C SER A 168 -2.08 -1.71 53.62
N GLY A 169 -0.84 -1.08 53.81
CA GLY A 169 0.35 -1.71 54.39
C GLY A 169 0.21 -2.07 55.87
N PRO A 170 1.21 -2.16 56.73
CA PRO A 170 2.66 -2.00 56.56
C PRO A 170 3.50 -3.11 57.22
N ALA A 171 4.82 -2.97 57.14
CA ALA A 171 5.86 -3.46 58.05
C ALA A 171 6.16 -4.97 58.11
N ASP A 172 7.37 -5.35 57.76
CA ASP A 172 8.44 -5.64 58.73
C ASP A 172 9.76 -5.88 58.01
N ILE A 173 10.76 -5.11 58.42
CA ILE A 173 12.17 -5.40 58.17
C ILE A 173 12.64 -6.25 59.37
N PRO A 174 13.45 -7.28 59.18
CA PRO A 174 14.54 -7.51 60.12
C PRO A 174 15.89 -7.44 59.45
N SER A 175 16.71 -6.57 60.03
CA SER A 175 18.16 -6.57 59.93
C SER A 175 18.75 -7.95 60.24
N VAL A 176 19.76 -8.38 59.51
CA VAL A 176 21.13 -8.72 59.93
C VAL A 176 21.99 -8.73 58.65
#